data_1f9e9505744123b0c98442bdf9e5c7a5
#
_entry.id   1f9e9505744123b0c98442bdf9e5c7a5
#
_cell.length_a   1.000
_cell.length_b   1.000
_cell.length_c   1.000
_cell.angle_alpha   90.00
_cell.angle_beta   90.00
_cell.angle_gamma   90.00
#
_symmetry.space_group_name_H-M   'P 1'
#
loop_
_entity.id
_entity.type
_entity.pdbx_description
1 polymer ?
#
loop_
_entity_poly.entity_id
_entity_poly.type
_entity_poly.pdbx_seq_one_letter_code
_entity_poly.pdbx_strand_id
1 'polypeptide(L)'
;GGFVVPAVEELGRRFVGPSIGAFTAGDLDTAFDLFMRGVCGEHYRSVLEQRLGVNAVDEAIRQSAFFFRDEVPAVLESTFSPAQAARIRCPVLVAEGADSAASGPLSQQITALATELLPHAAVTRVAGTNHMMPLQDPDLVARLIQDFVGQHS
;
A
#
# COMPACT_ATOMS: atom_id res chain seq x y z
N GLY A 1 -7.98 -19.59 -10.63
CA GLY A 1 -7.97 -18.22 -11.11
C GLY A 1 -7.68 -17.31 -9.95
N GLY A 2 -6.70 -16.42 -10.10
CA GLY A 2 -6.43 -15.41 -9.09
C GLY A 2 -7.60 -14.41 -9.00
N PHE A 3 -7.82 -13.87 -7.83
CA PHE A 3 -8.78 -12.79 -7.65
C PHE A 3 -8.23 -11.54 -8.34
N VAL A 4 -8.93 -11.09 -9.37
CA VAL A 4 -8.63 -9.82 -10.04
C VAL A 4 -9.61 -8.78 -9.50
N VAL A 5 -9.07 -7.76 -8.85
CA VAL A 5 -9.83 -6.62 -8.36
C VAL A 5 -9.76 -5.53 -9.44
N PRO A 6 -10.89 -5.04 -9.97
CA PRO A 6 -10.88 -4.06 -11.06
C PRO A 6 -10.02 -2.82 -10.79
N ALA A 7 -9.96 -2.37 -9.52
CA ALA A 7 -9.11 -1.24 -9.15
C ALA A 7 -7.61 -1.57 -9.23
N VAL A 8 -7.21 -2.84 -9.07
CA VAL A 8 -5.81 -3.26 -9.26
C VAL A 8 -5.43 -3.22 -10.73
N GLU A 9 -6.33 -3.65 -11.62
CA GLU A 9 -6.10 -3.51 -13.07
C GLU A 9 -5.97 -2.05 -13.49
N GLU A 10 -6.85 -1.19 -12.98
CA GLU A 10 -6.82 0.25 -13.27
C GLU A 10 -5.53 0.89 -12.72
N LEU A 11 -5.11 0.56 -11.49
CA LEU A 11 -3.84 1.00 -10.92
C LEU A 11 -2.66 0.52 -11.80
N GLY A 12 -2.70 -0.75 -12.20
CA GLY A 12 -1.69 -1.35 -13.08
C GLY A 12 -1.56 -0.58 -14.40
N ARG A 13 -2.68 -0.28 -15.05
CA ARG A 13 -2.72 0.41 -16.34
C ARG A 13 -2.30 1.88 -16.23
N ARG A 14 -2.76 2.60 -15.20
CA ARG A 14 -2.55 4.06 -15.09
C ARG A 14 -1.24 4.45 -14.45
N PHE A 15 -0.73 3.66 -13.53
CA PHE A 15 0.41 4.05 -12.70
C PHE A 15 1.54 3.01 -12.72
N VAL A 16 1.27 1.74 -12.40
CA VAL A 16 2.34 0.73 -12.26
C VAL A 16 3.03 0.45 -13.59
N GLY A 17 2.27 0.23 -14.66
CA GLY A 17 2.83 0.00 -15.99
C GLY A 17 3.69 1.18 -16.49
N PRO A 18 3.16 2.42 -16.49
CA PRO A 18 3.96 3.60 -16.80
C PRO A 18 5.17 3.78 -15.90
N SER A 19 5.09 3.48 -14.59
CA SER A 19 6.24 3.53 -13.68
C SER A 19 7.33 2.54 -14.05
N ILE A 20 6.96 1.31 -14.38
CA ILE A 20 7.90 0.28 -14.85
C ILE A 20 8.53 0.73 -16.18
N GLY A 21 7.75 1.33 -17.09
CA GLY A 21 8.25 1.89 -18.34
C GLY A 21 9.31 2.98 -18.12
N ALA A 22 9.04 3.92 -17.22
CA ALA A 22 9.98 4.98 -16.85
C ALA A 22 11.27 4.41 -16.21
N PHE A 23 11.12 3.46 -15.28
CA PHE A 23 12.26 2.77 -14.66
C PHE A 23 13.14 2.06 -15.69
N THR A 24 12.53 1.34 -16.63
CA THR A 24 13.23 0.63 -17.70
C THR A 24 13.97 1.60 -18.65
N ALA A 25 13.43 2.81 -18.84
CA ALA A 25 14.08 3.89 -19.59
C ALA A 25 15.19 4.60 -18.81
N GLY A 26 15.42 4.23 -17.54
CA GLY A 26 16.42 4.85 -16.66
C GLY A 26 15.95 6.13 -15.96
N ASP A 27 14.68 6.47 -16.06
CA ASP A 27 14.06 7.63 -15.41
C ASP A 27 13.42 7.22 -14.07
N LEU A 28 14.26 7.13 -13.03
CA LEU A 28 13.85 6.69 -11.71
C LEU A 28 12.94 7.72 -11.02
N ASP A 29 13.14 9.01 -11.26
CA ASP A 29 12.32 10.10 -10.70
C ASP A 29 10.86 9.98 -11.17
N THR A 30 10.66 9.86 -12.49
CA THR A 30 9.35 9.69 -13.08
C THR A 30 8.72 8.36 -12.63
N ALA A 31 9.49 7.28 -12.56
CA ALA A 31 9.01 5.98 -12.10
C ALA A 31 8.45 6.08 -10.67
N PHE A 32 9.21 6.67 -9.77
CA PHE A 32 8.81 6.87 -8.38
C PHE A 32 7.59 7.78 -8.25
N ASP A 33 7.58 8.92 -8.94
CA ASP A 33 6.47 9.89 -8.88
C ASP A 33 5.14 9.27 -9.36
N LEU A 34 5.15 8.58 -10.48
CA LEU A 34 3.97 7.92 -11.02
C LEU A 34 3.42 6.85 -10.05
N PHE A 35 4.30 6.02 -9.50
CA PHE A 35 3.91 4.99 -8.55
C PHE A 35 3.31 5.60 -7.27
N MET A 36 3.99 6.55 -6.67
CA MET A 36 3.57 7.16 -5.41
C MET A 36 2.25 7.94 -5.55
N ARG A 37 2.02 8.64 -6.66
CA ARG A 37 0.73 9.28 -6.94
C ARG A 37 -0.40 8.27 -7.04
N GLY A 38 -0.15 7.13 -7.68
CA GLY A 38 -1.15 6.07 -7.83
C GLY A 38 -1.57 5.43 -6.51
N VAL A 39 -0.62 5.25 -5.59
CA VAL A 39 -0.83 4.52 -4.33
C VAL A 39 -1.10 5.45 -3.16
N CYS A 40 -0.37 6.56 -3.08
CA CYS A 40 -0.37 7.47 -1.93
C CYS A 40 -1.10 8.79 -2.19
N GLY A 41 -1.42 9.10 -3.47
CA GLY A 41 -2.05 10.35 -3.88
C GLY A 41 -1.07 11.49 -4.12
N GLU A 42 -1.60 12.61 -4.62
CA GLU A 42 -0.80 13.76 -5.10
C GLU A 42 0.09 14.42 -4.05
N HIS A 43 -0.27 14.31 -2.77
CA HIS A 43 0.42 15.01 -1.68
C HIS A 43 1.52 14.19 -0.99
N TYR A 44 1.91 13.05 -1.54
CA TYR A 44 2.89 12.15 -0.91
C TYR A 44 4.24 12.83 -0.61
N ARG A 45 4.71 13.73 -1.48
CA ARG A 45 5.98 14.47 -1.30
C ARG A 45 5.97 15.29 -0.02
N SER A 46 4.91 16.06 0.18
CA SER A 46 4.78 16.88 1.40
C SER A 46 4.70 16.06 2.67
N VAL A 47 4.09 14.88 2.63
CA VAL A 47 4.07 13.95 3.77
C VAL A 47 5.48 13.45 4.08
N LEU A 48 6.23 13.02 3.06
CA LEU A 48 7.63 12.57 3.23
C LEU A 48 8.49 13.68 3.83
N GLU A 49 8.47 14.87 3.25
CA GLU A 49 9.32 16.00 3.67
C GLU A 49 8.99 16.48 5.08
N GLN A 50 7.70 16.56 5.44
CA GLN A 50 7.27 17.00 6.77
C GLN A 50 7.68 16.02 7.87
N ARG A 51 7.72 14.73 7.57
CA ARG A 51 8.00 13.68 8.55
C ARG A 51 9.45 13.25 8.60
N LEU A 52 10.13 13.23 7.46
CA LEU A 52 11.47 12.68 7.32
C LEU A 52 12.52 13.72 6.94
N GLY A 53 12.10 14.97 6.66
CA GLY A 53 12.98 16.08 6.33
C GLY A 53 13.06 16.38 4.83
N VAL A 54 13.68 17.52 4.50
CA VAL A 54 13.68 18.11 3.15
C VAL A 54 14.34 17.23 2.07
N ASN A 55 15.20 16.30 2.44
CA ASN A 55 15.86 15.39 1.50
C ASN A 55 15.16 14.02 1.38
N ALA A 56 14.04 13.84 2.04
CA ALA A 56 13.37 12.54 2.13
C ALA A 56 12.91 12.01 0.78
N VAL A 57 12.45 12.90 -0.10
CA VAL A 57 12.00 12.53 -1.45
C VAL A 57 13.18 12.04 -2.29
N ASP A 58 14.29 12.76 -2.31
CA ASP A 58 15.48 12.39 -3.07
C ASP A 58 16.07 11.06 -2.58
N GLU A 59 16.06 10.85 -1.27
CA GLU A 59 16.51 9.59 -0.67
C GLU A 59 15.58 8.44 -1.04
N ALA A 60 14.26 8.64 -0.96
CA ALA A 60 13.27 7.64 -1.34
C ALA A 60 13.39 7.27 -2.82
N ILE A 61 13.61 8.25 -3.72
CA ILE A 61 13.85 8.01 -5.14
C ILE A 61 15.09 7.13 -5.33
N ARG A 62 16.22 7.47 -4.70
CA ARG A 62 17.45 6.66 -4.84
C ARG A 62 17.26 5.21 -4.36
N GLN A 63 16.53 5.02 -3.27
CA GLN A 63 16.28 3.69 -2.70
C GLN A 63 15.24 2.89 -3.51
N SER A 64 14.34 3.55 -4.24
CA SER A 64 13.27 2.88 -4.99
C SER A 64 13.77 2.03 -6.17
N ALA A 65 15.03 2.17 -6.58
CA ALA A 65 15.60 1.33 -7.62
C ALA A 65 15.52 -0.17 -7.29
N PHE A 66 15.74 -0.54 -6.02
CA PHE A 66 15.57 -1.92 -5.55
C PHE A 66 14.11 -2.36 -5.66
N PHE A 67 13.18 -1.49 -5.24
CA PHE A 67 11.74 -1.75 -5.31
C PHE A 67 11.29 -2.08 -6.75
N PHE A 68 11.64 -1.25 -7.73
CA PHE A 68 11.25 -1.48 -9.13
C PHE A 68 11.93 -2.69 -9.76
N ARG A 69 13.20 -2.95 -9.39
CA ARG A 69 13.97 -4.06 -9.97
C ARG A 69 13.56 -5.43 -9.42
N ASP A 70 13.32 -5.50 -8.12
CA ASP A 70 13.20 -6.78 -7.41
C ASP A 70 11.80 -7.01 -6.81
N GLU A 71 11.20 -6.00 -6.15
CA GLU A 71 9.93 -6.18 -5.42
C GLU A 71 8.72 -6.13 -6.35
N VAL A 72 8.66 -5.18 -7.28
CA VAL A 72 7.52 -5.07 -8.20
C VAL A 72 7.33 -6.33 -9.03
N PRO A 73 8.39 -6.90 -9.67
CA PRO A 73 8.26 -8.19 -10.36
C PRO A 73 7.79 -9.33 -9.45
N ALA A 74 8.34 -9.43 -8.24
CA ALA A 74 7.95 -10.46 -7.28
C ALA A 74 6.48 -10.34 -6.86
N VAL A 75 5.97 -9.12 -6.68
CA VAL A 75 4.54 -8.88 -6.39
C VAL A 75 3.67 -9.28 -7.56
N LEU A 76 4.05 -8.94 -8.80
CA LEU A 76 3.29 -9.27 -10.00
C LEU A 76 3.24 -10.79 -10.27
N GLU A 77 4.27 -11.53 -9.88
CA GLU A 77 4.33 -13.00 -9.97
C GLU A 77 3.64 -13.68 -8.79
N SER A 78 3.41 -12.97 -7.69
CA SER A 78 2.81 -13.52 -6.48
C SER A 78 1.34 -13.89 -6.69
N THR A 79 0.92 -14.96 -6.04
CA THR A 79 -0.48 -15.38 -6.00
C THR A 79 -0.92 -15.60 -4.56
N PHE A 80 -2.11 -15.14 -4.23
CA PHE A 80 -2.74 -15.42 -2.96
C PHE A 80 -4.11 -16.06 -3.23
N SER A 81 -4.31 -17.27 -2.77
CA SER A 81 -5.51 -18.08 -3.04
C SER A 81 -6.34 -18.29 -1.76
N PRO A 82 -7.63 -18.64 -1.88
CA PRO A 82 -8.46 -19.03 -0.74
C PRO A 82 -7.84 -20.16 0.08
N ALA A 83 -7.17 -21.11 -0.57
CA ALA A 83 -6.49 -22.21 0.12
C ALA A 83 -5.29 -21.75 0.96
N GLN A 84 -4.58 -20.72 0.50
CA GLN A 84 -3.51 -20.08 1.29
C GLN A 84 -4.10 -19.24 2.43
N ALA A 85 -5.15 -18.46 2.18
CA ALA A 85 -5.86 -17.69 3.20
C ALA A 85 -6.41 -18.61 4.32
N ALA A 86 -6.99 -19.74 3.97
CA ALA A 86 -7.51 -20.72 4.93
C ALA A 86 -6.46 -21.32 5.87
N ARG A 87 -5.16 -21.17 5.56
CA ARG A 87 -4.05 -21.61 6.43
C ARG A 87 -3.68 -20.58 7.50
N ILE A 88 -4.13 -19.33 7.35
CA ILE A 88 -3.89 -18.27 8.32
C ILE A 88 -4.84 -18.49 9.50
N ARG A 89 -4.29 -18.84 10.66
CA ARG A 89 -5.03 -19.16 11.88
C ARG A 89 -4.86 -18.12 12.97
N CYS A 90 -3.83 -17.27 12.85
CA CYS A 90 -3.62 -16.19 13.81
C CYS A 90 -4.66 -15.09 13.61
N PRO A 91 -4.92 -14.28 14.66
CA PRO A 91 -5.68 -13.05 14.53
C PRO A 91 -5.11 -12.14 13.42
N VAL A 92 -5.97 -11.49 12.67
CA VAL A 92 -5.60 -10.60 11.57
C VAL A 92 -6.27 -9.25 11.77
N LEU A 93 -5.53 -8.18 11.62
CA LEU A 93 -6.03 -6.81 11.55
C LEU A 93 -5.79 -6.25 10.16
N VAL A 94 -6.85 -5.79 9.52
CA VAL A 94 -6.80 -5.01 8.28
C VAL A 94 -7.03 -3.54 8.64
N ALA A 95 -6.00 -2.72 8.48
CA ALA A 95 -6.07 -1.28 8.72
C ALA A 95 -6.10 -0.52 7.39
N GLU A 96 -7.08 0.35 7.21
CA GLU A 96 -7.26 1.18 6.02
C GLU A 96 -7.28 2.66 6.40
N GLY A 97 -6.49 3.48 5.72
CA GLY A 97 -6.61 4.93 5.85
C GLY A 97 -7.93 5.41 5.23
N ALA A 98 -8.75 6.13 6.01
CA ALA A 98 -10.09 6.53 5.57
C ALA A 98 -10.06 7.44 4.33
N ASP A 99 -9.00 8.22 4.16
CA ASP A 99 -8.83 9.17 3.06
C ASP A 99 -8.24 8.52 1.79
N SER A 100 -7.87 7.23 1.85
CA SER A 100 -7.41 6.48 0.67
C SER A 100 -8.46 6.42 -0.44
N ALA A 101 -9.73 6.53 -0.10
CA ALA A 101 -10.82 6.58 -1.07
C ALA A 101 -10.74 7.79 -2.02
N ALA A 102 -10.08 8.87 -1.62
CA ALA A 102 -9.87 10.05 -2.47
C ALA A 102 -8.95 9.75 -3.68
N SER A 103 -8.08 8.73 -3.57
CA SER A 103 -7.21 8.27 -4.66
C SER A 103 -7.87 7.18 -5.54
N GLY A 104 -9.12 6.81 -5.24
CA GLY A 104 -9.88 5.79 -5.98
C GLY A 104 -10.34 4.62 -5.11
N PRO A 105 -11.02 3.62 -5.70
CA PRO A 105 -11.65 2.53 -4.96
C PRO A 105 -10.69 1.41 -4.53
N LEU A 106 -9.38 1.52 -4.81
CA LEU A 106 -8.42 0.44 -4.62
C LEU A 106 -8.40 -0.09 -3.19
N SER A 107 -8.24 0.79 -2.20
CA SER A 107 -8.13 0.38 -0.79
C SER A 107 -9.40 -0.33 -0.32
N GLN A 108 -10.57 0.18 -0.70
CA GLN A 108 -11.86 -0.42 -0.34
C GLN A 108 -12.04 -1.80 -0.97
N GLN A 109 -11.65 -1.98 -2.25
CA GLN A 109 -11.75 -3.27 -2.92
C GLN A 109 -10.75 -4.28 -2.36
N ILE A 110 -9.54 -3.86 -1.98
CA ILE A 110 -8.56 -4.73 -1.32
C ILE A 110 -9.06 -5.12 0.07
N THR A 111 -9.60 -4.18 0.85
CA THR A 111 -10.18 -4.45 2.17
C THR A 111 -11.36 -5.43 2.06
N ALA A 112 -12.25 -5.26 1.09
CA ALA A 112 -13.36 -6.17 0.85
C ALA A 112 -12.87 -7.58 0.51
N LEU A 113 -11.87 -7.70 -0.39
CA LEU A 113 -11.26 -8.99 -0.73
C LEU A 113 -10.57 -9.63 0.48
N ALA A 114 -9.85 -8.84 1.29
CA ALA A 114 -9.21 -9.35 2.49
C ALA A 114 -10.22 -9.92 3.48
N THR A 115 -11.36 -9.25 3.67
CA THR A 115 -12.44 -9.74 4.56
C THR A 115 -13.18 -10.95 4.00
N GLU A 116 -13.30 -11.07 2.68
CA GLU A 116 -13.86 -12.26 2.04
C GLU A 116 -12.94 -13.48 2.26
N LEU A 117 -11.63 -13.30 2.07
CA LEU A 117 -10.64 -14.37 2.20
C LEU A 117 -10.33 -14.73 3.67
N LEU A 118 -10.43 -13.76 4.56
CA LEU A 118 -10.13 -13.87 5.99
C LEU A 118 -11.32 -13.38 6.83
N PRO A 119 -12.42 -14.15 6.90
CA PRO A 119 -13.65 -13.70 7.54
C PRO A 119 -13.51 -13.47 9.06
N HIS A 120 -12.40 -13.89 9.65
CA HIS A 120 -12.05 -13.63 11.06
C HIS A 120 -11.19 -12.37 11.25
N ALA A 121 -10.83 -11.67 10.17
CA ALA A 121 -10.06 -10.44 10.27
C ALA A 121 -10.88 -9.31 10.88
N ALA A 122 -10.29 -8.60 11.84
CA ALA A 122 -10.80 -7.32 12.30
C ALA A 122 -10.47 -6.24 11.26
N VAL A 123 -11.39 -5.33 10.99
CA VAL A 123 -11.16 -4.21 10.07
C VAL A 123 -11.29 -2.90 10.82
N THR A 124 -10.34 -2.00 10.61
CA THR A 124 -10.40 -0.65 11.15
C THR A 124 -10.09 0.38 10.07
N ARG A 125 -10.77 1.53 10.15
CA ARG A 125 -10.48 2.69 9.31
C ARG A 125 -9.89 3.80 10.14
N VAL A 126 -8.72 4.27 9.70
CA VAL A 126 -7.94 5.30 10.41
C VAL A 126 -8.27 6.67 9.80
N ALA A 127 -9.05 7.45 10.52
CA ALA A 127 -9.51 8.77 10.05
C ALA A 127 -8.33 9.73 9.84
N GLY A 128 -8.43 10.60 8.82
CA GLY A 128 -7.42 11.61 8.51
C GLY A 128 -6.14 11.04 7.92
N THR A 129 -6.13 9.80 7.48
CA THR A 129 -4.96 9.15 6.88
C THR A 129 -5.30 8.45 5.57
N ASN A 130 -4.29 8.25 4.74
CA ASN A 130 -4.35 7.45 3.53
C ASN A 130 -3.37 6.26 3.62
N HIS A 131 -2.87 5.77 2.47
CA HIS A 131 -1.90 4.68 2.43
C HIS A 131 -0.58 4.98 3.19
N MET A 132 -0.27 6.25 3.42
CA MET A 132 0.90 6.70 4.19
C MET A 132 0.61 6.83 5.70
N MET A 133 -0.43 6.20 6.24
CA MET A 133 -0.83 6.34 7.64
C MET A 133 0.31 6.19 8.67
N PRO A 134 1.32 5.29 8.50
CA PRO A 134 2.43 5.20 9.45
C PRO A 134 3.30 6.45 9.52
N LEU A 135 3.33 7.24 8.45
CA LEU A 135 4.01 8.54 8.41
C LEU A 135 3.10 9.69 8.84
N GLN A 136 1.82 9.61 8.50
CA GLN A 136 0.84 10.67 8.80
C GLN A 136 0.52 10.74 10.29
N ASP A 137 0.29 9.59 10.93
CA ASP A 137 0.04 9.47 12.37
C ASP A 137 0.70 8.22 12.98
N PRO A 138 2.03 8.23 13.21
CA PRO A 138 2.77 7.09 13.73
C PRO A 138 2.29 6.66 15.12
N ASP A 139 1.89 7.61 15.98
CA ASP A 139 1.44 7.30 17.33
C ASP A 139 0.10 6.57 17.32
N LEU A 140 -0.82 6.97 16.46
CA LEU A 140 -2.10 6.31 16.29
C LEU A 140 -1.91 4.88 15.77
N VAL A 141 -1.06 4.71 14.76
CA VAL A 141 -0.76 3.37 14.20
C VAL A 141 -0.07 2.48 15.24
N ALA A 142 0.86 3.03 16.02
CA ALA A 142 1.51 2.28 17.09
C ALA A 142 0.51 1.81 18.15
N ARG A 143 -0.39 2.69 18.60
CA ARG A 143 -1.47 2.32 19.54
C ARG A 143 -2.37 1.24 18.96
N LEU A 144 -2.79 1.38 17.72
CA LEU A 144 -3.63 0.40 17.03
C LEU A 144 -3.00 -1.00 17.03
N ILE A 145 -1.70 -1.08 16.74
CA ILE A 145 -0.95 -2.35 16.77
C ILE A 145 -0.86 -2.89 18.20
N GLN A 146 -0.50 -2.04 19.18
CA GLN A 146 -0.39 -2.45 20.59
C GLN A 146 -1.71 -2.98 21.14
N ASP A 147 -2.81 -2.28 20.88
CA ASP A 147 -4.15 -2.67 21.32
C ASP A 147 -4.57 -4.01 20.72
N PHE A 148 -4.33 -4.18 19.41
CA PHE A 148 -4.64 -5.43 18.73
C PHE A 148 -3.82 -6.60 19.27
N VAL A 149 -2.51 -6.43 19.43
CA VAL A 149 -1.63 -7.48 19.99
C VAL A 149 -2.02 -7.78 21.44
N GLY A 150 -2.27 -6.75 22.25
CA GLY A 150 -2.68 -6.92 23.66
C GLY A 150 -4.00 -7.67 23.87
N GLN A 151 -4.92 -7.60 22.91
CA GLN A 151 -6.19 -8.34 22.94
C GLN A 151 -6.05 -9.83 22.57
N HIS A 152 -4.91 -10.22 21.97
CA HIS A 152 -4.70 -11.55 21.41
C HIS A 152 -3.45 -12.28 21.97
N SER A 153 -2.88 -11.74 23.04
CA SER A 153 -1.70 -12.30 23.74
C SER A 153 -2.08 -13.23 24.88
#